data_6a95fd568d57598811c3b09d71d16647
#
_entry.id   6a95fd568d57598811c3b09d71d16647
#
_cell.length_a   1.000
_cell.length_b   1.000
_cell.length_c   1.000
_cell.angle_alpha   90.00
_cell.angle_beta   90.00
_cell.angle_gamma   90.00
#
_symmetry.space_group_name_H-M   'P 1'
#
loop_
_entity.id
_entity.type
_entity.pdbx_description
1 polymer ?
#
loop_
_entity_poly.entity_id
_entity_poly.type
_entity_poly.pdbx_seq_one_letter_code
_entity_poly.pdbx_strand_id
1 'polypeptide(L)'
;GQILSIGRVQTPTLALIVKRQEEIDNFKPEPYWVLATIYRDTQFTATKGKFTSKEEGEKAFSTIEGKPFTITNVTKKKGTEQPKQLYDLTSLQVDCNRKYGYSAEMTLNTIQSLYERKLTTYPRVDTQYLSDDIYPKCPQTMNGLFQTTFAGKRPYAELVKTLGGKPLLKSKRVFDSSKVTDHHAIIPTGIPPQGLTDVERNVYDLIARRFIAAFYPDCKFATTTVLGEVDKIEFKVSGKEILDKGWRV
;
A
#
# COMPACT_ATOMS: atom_id res chain seq x y z
N GLY A 1 20.13 30.54 -27.99
CA GLY A 1 19.11 30.43 -26.96
C GLY A 1 18.58 29.00 -26.90
N GLN A 2 18.34 28.48 -25.73
CA GLN A 2 17.65 27.19 -25.56
C GLN A 2 16.17 27.35 -25.95
N ILE A 3 15.67 26.45 -26.78
CA ILE A 3 14.24 26.37 -27.10
C ILE A 3 13.56 25.66 -25.93
N LEU A 4 12.66 26.37 -25.23
CA LEU A 4 11.84 25.80 -24.18
C LEU A 4 10.53 25.29 -24.79
N SER A 5 10.19 24.04 -24.53
CA SER A 5 8.92 23.48 -24.95
C SER A 5 7.76 23.91 -24.01
N ILE A 6 6.61 24.25 -24.60
CA ILE A 6 5.39 24.56 -23.88
C ILE A 6 4.35 23.51 -24.26
N GLY A 7 3.61 23.00 -23.28
CA GLY A 7 2.60 21.99 -23.53
C GLY A 7 1.47 22.02 -22.51
N ARG A 8 0.28 21.58 -22.91
CA ARG A 8 -0.92 21.53 -22.07
C ARG A 8 -0.79 20.62 -20.84
N VAL A 9 0.16 19.71 -20.85
CA VAL A 9 0.47 18.81 -19.72
C VAL A 9 1.77 19.23 -19.04
N GLN A 10 2.82 19.51 -19.81
CA GLN A 10 4.17 19.83 -19.29
C GLN A 10 4.14 21.12 -18.44
N THR A 11 3.54 22.19 -18.94
CA THR A 11 3.53 23.48 -18.25
C THR A 11 2.79 23.44 -16.90
N PRO A 12 1.55 22.92 -16.78
CA PRO A 12 0.90 22.82 -15.49
C PRO A 12 1.59 21.83 -14.54
N THR A 13 2.20 20.75 -15.05
CA THR A 13 2.98 19.83 -14.22
C THR A 13 4.22 20.52 -13.64
N LEU A 14 4.94 21.30 -14.46
CA LEU A 14 6.07 22.08 -14.00
C LEU A 14 5.64 23.13 -12.96
N ALA A 15 4.51 23.80 -13.18
CA ALA A 15 3.98 24.77 -12.24
C ALA A 15 3.68 24.15 -10.85
N LEU A 16 3.17 22.91 -10.80
CA LEU A 16 2.96 22.19 -9.55
C LEU A 16 4.28 21.88 -8.83
N ILE A 17 5.32 21.49 -9.58
CA ILE A 17 6.66 21.22 -9.03
C ILE A 17 7.27 22.50 -8.47
N VAL A 18 7.23 23.60 -9.24
CA VAL A 18 7.74 24.91 -8.81
C VAL A 18 7.04 25.38 -7.54
N LYS A 19 5.70 25.33 -7.52
CA LYS A 19 4.94 25.67 -6.32
C LYS A 19 5.35 24.85 -5.10
N ARG A 20 5.55 23.52 -5.27
CA ARG A 20 6.04 22.67 -4.20
C ARG A 20 7.45 23.04 -3.75
N GLN A 21 8.32 23.40 -4.68
CA GLN A 21 9.67 23.84 -4.34
C GLN A 21 9.63 25.16 -3.53
N GLU A 22 8.79 26.12 -3.94
CA GLU A 22 8.57 27.36 -3.18
C GLU A 22 8.05 27.10 -1.76
N GLU A 23 7.12 26.14 -1.59
CA GLU A 23 6.63 25.72 -0.28
C GLU A 23 7.75 25.12 0.59
N ILE A 24 8.66 24.35 -0.01
CA ILE A 24 9.83 23.77 0.68
C ILE A 24 10.82 24.87 1.08
N ASP A 25 11.15 25.77 0.16
CA ASP A 25 12.13 26.83 0.37
C ASP A 25 11.66 27.84 1.45
N ASN A 26 10.35 28.08 1.50
CA ASN A 26 9.72 28.97 2.48
C ASN A 26 9.27 28.24 3.77
N PHE A 27 9.52 26.93 3.88
CA PHE A 27 9.10 26.15 5.05
C PHE A 27 9.83 26.62 6.30
N LYS A 28 9.06 27.04 7.29
CA LYS A 28 9.56 27.39 8.63
C LYS A 28 9.16 26.29 9.61
N PRO A 29 10.11 25.52 10.16
CA PRO A 29 9.79 24.51 11.15
C PRO A 29 9.30 25.18 12.44
N GLU A 30 8.15 24.72 12.92
CA GLU A 30 7.60 25.13 14.21
C GLU A 30 7.79 24.01 15.22
N PRO A 31 8.42 24.28 16.38
CA PRO A 31 8.57 23.29 17.43
C PRO A 31 7.20 22.97 18.06
N TYR A 32 7.03 21.73 18.46
CA TYR A 32 5.88 21.30 19.22
C TYR A 32 6.29 20.30 20.30
N TRP A 33 5.46 20.18 21.31
CA TRP A 33 5.67 19.24 22.41
C TRP A 33 4.51 18.27 22.47
N VAL A 34 4.81 17.05 22.89
CA VAL A 34 3.82 15.99 23.07
C VAL A 34 3.95 15.48 24.50
N LEU A 35 2.84 15.47 25.22
CA LEU A 35 2.79 14.92 26.56
C LEU A 35 2.58 13.41 26.48
N ALA A 36 3.43 12.66 27.14
CA ALA A 36 3.34 11.20 27.21
C ALA A 36 3.63 10.72 28.63
N THR A 37 3.09 9.56 28.97
CA THR A 37 3.37 8.85 30.22
C THR A 37 3.63 7.38 29.95
N ILE A 38 4.33 6.70 30.84
CA ILE A 38 4.58 5.26 30.76
C ILE A 38 3.82 4.56 31.88
N TYR A 39 3.02 3.57 31.48
CA TYR A 39 2.32 2.71 32.41
C TYR A 39 2.50 1.24 31.99
N ARG A 40 3.03 0.40 32.89
CA ARG A 40 3.35 -1.01 32.63
C ARG A 40 4.11 -1.21 31.33
N ASP A 41 5.25 -0.52 31.20
CA ASP A 41 6.16 -0.57 30.02
C ASP A 41 5.54 -0.13 28.69
N THR A 42 4.37 0.48 28.74
CA THR A 42 3.66 0.99 27.54
C THR A 42 3.54 2.51 27.60
N GLN A 43 3.92 3.16 26.50
CA GLN A 43 3.79 4.61 26.37
C GLN A 43 2.37 4.99 25.94
N PHE A 44 1.78 5.89 26.72
CA PHE A 44 0.50 6.54 26.44
C PHE A 44 0.75 7.99 26.07
N THR A 45 0.05 8.47 25.04
CA THR A 45 0.16 9.87 24.57
C THR A 45 -1.12 10.62 24.90
N ALA A 46 -0.99 11.87 25.34
CA ALA A 46 -2.13 12.71 25.66
C ALA A 46 -3.04 12.92 24.44
N THR A 47 -4.35 12.79 24.63
CA THR A 47 -5.35 12.91 23.54
C THR A 47 -5.50 14.34 23.04
N LYS A 48 -5.11 15.35 23.85
CA LYS A 48 -5.01 16.76 23.41
C LYS A 48 -4.09 16.94 22.18
N GLY A 49 -3.10 16.05 22.01
CA GLY A 49 -2.18 16.09 20.87
C GLY A 49 -0.96 16.98 21.13
N LYS A 50 -0.69 17.88 20.18
CA LYS A 50 0.50 18.74 20.21
C LYS A 50 0.25 20.03 20.99
N PHE A 51 1.25 20.42 21.78
CA PHE A 51 1.33 21.75 22.37
C PHE A 51 2.25 22.61 21.49
N THR A 52 1.83 23.81 21.14
CA THR A 52 2.61 24.76 20.33
C THR A 52 3.40 25.75 21.20
N SER A 53 3.07 25.85 22.51
CA SER A 53 3.81 26.60 23.52
C SER A 53 4.52 25.63 24.47
N LYS A 54 5.79 25.91 24.74
CA LYS A 54 6.60 25.16 25.72
C LYS A 54 6.01 25.28 27.11
N GLU A 55 5.58 26.48 27.47
CA GLU A 55 5.02 26.79 28.81
C GLU A 55 3.71 25.99 29.05
N GLU A 56 2.84 25.88 28.04
CA GLU A 56 1.64 25.04 28.14
C GLU A 56 2.00 23.56 28.33
N GLY A 57 3.00 23.07 27.59
CA GLY A 57 3.49 21.70 27.73
C GLY A 57 4.07 21.42 29.10
N GLU A 58 4.93 22.31 29.60
CA GLU A 58 5.53 22.21 30.94
C GLU A 58 4.48 22.30 32.04
N LYS A 59 3.51 23.18 31.92
CA LYS A 59 2.37 23.26 32.84
C LYS A 59 1.58 21.96 32.89
N ALA A 60 1.27 21.40 31.73
CA ALA A 60 0.57 20.12 31.65
C ALA A 60 1.41 18.98 32.25
N PHE A 61 2.71 18.95 32.00
CA PHE A 61 3.64 17.98 32.60
C PHE A 61 3.66 18.09 34.13
N SER A 62 3.83 19.30 34.68
CA SER A 62 3.84 19.54 36.14
C SER A 62 2.53 19.13 36.80
N THR A 63 1.41 19.21 36.05
CA THR A 63 0.10 18.82 36.59
C THR A 63 0.01 17.30 36.80
N ILE A 64 0.73 16.49 36.02
CA ILE A 64 0.66 15.02 36.07
C ILE A 64 1.84 14.37 36.79
N GLU A 65 2.94 15.07 36.96
CA GLU A 65 4.17 14.53 37.52
C GLU A 65 3.92 13.96 38.94
N GLY A 66 4.35 12.72 39.15
CA GLY A 66 4.20 12.01 40.44
C GLY A 66 2.76 11.56 40.76
N LYS A 67 1.79 11.83 39.92
CA LYS A 67 0.40 11.42 40.16
C LYS A 67 0.09 10.03 39.55
N PRO A 68 -0.87 9.29 40.14
CA PRO A 68 -1.20 7.95 39.66
C PRO A 68 -1.91 8.00 38.30
N PHE A 69 -1.57 7.04 37.43
CA PHE A 69 -2.27 6.78 36.17
C PHE A 69 -3.40 5.79 36.39
N THR A 70 -4.59 6.10 35.90
CA THR A 70 -5.77 5.25 36.02
C THR A 70 -6.31 4.91 34.63
N ILE A 71 -6.52 3.62 34.37
CA ILE A 71 -7.22 3.17 33.14
C ILE A 71 -8.70 3.53 33.26
N THR A 72 -9.22 4.27 32.29
CA THR A 72 -10.62 4.72 32.28
C THR A 72 -11.47 3.93 31.30
N ASN A 73 -10.90 3.44 30.18
CA ASN A 73 -11.64 2.67 29.19
C ASN A 73 -10.73 1.73 28.39
N VAL A 74 -11.26 0.56 28.02
CA VAL A 74 -10.64 -0.38 27.10
C VAL A 74 -11.67 -0.78 26.05
N THR A 75 -11.37 -0.49 24.79
CA THR A 75 -12.24 -0.81 23.66
C THR A 75 -11.52 -1.72 22.69
N LYS A 76 -12.12 -2.85 22.32
CA LYS A 76 -11.64 -3.74 21.26
C LYS A 76 -12.61 -3.72 20.09
N LYS A 77 -12.12 -3.29 18.90
CA LYS A 77 -12.91 -3.25 17.66
C LYS A 77 -12.30 -4.18 16.63
N LYS A 78 -13.14 -5.03 16.03
CA LYS A 78 -12.76 -5.86 14.88
C LYS A 78 -12.91 -5.05 13.59
N GLY A 79 -11.99 -5.26 12.65
CA GLY A 79 -12.00 -4.66 11.32
C GLY A 79 -11.49 -5.62 10.27
N THR A 80 -11.71 -5.26 9.02
CA THR A 80 -11.18 -5.98 7.85
C THR A 80 -10.39 -5.01 6.99
N GLU A 81 -9.38 -5.56 6.31
CA GLU A 81 -8.57 -4.83 5.33
C GLU A 81 -8.57 -5.63 4.03
N GLN A 82 -9.14 -5.04 3.01
CA GLN A 82 -9.25 -5.66 1.69
C GLN A 82 -7.89 -5.73 0.99
N PRO A 83 -7.71 -6.69 0.07
CA PRO A 83 -6.57 -6.69 -0.84
C PRO A 83 -6.48 -5.36 -1.60
N LYS A 84 -5.27 -4.92 -1.91
CA LYS A 84 -5.08 -3.76 -2.77
C LYS A 84 -5.63 -4.06 -4.17
N GLN A 85 -6.10 -3.05 -4.88
CA GLN A 85 -6.52 -3.17 -6.27
C GLN A 85 -5.35 -3.61 -7.17
N LEU A 86 -5.66 -4.13 -8.34
CA LEU A 86 -4.65 -4.47 -9.35
C LEU A 86 -3.86 -3.22 -9.78
N TYR A 87 -2.82 -3.42 -10.56
CA TYR A 87 -2.01 -2.31 -11.03
C TYR A 87 -2.56 -1.67 -12.31
N ASP A 88 -2.62 -0.34 -12.29
CA ASP A 88 -2.43 0.50 -13.46
C ASP A 88 -0.94 0.88 -13.58
N LEU A 89 -0.56 1.61 -14.63
CA LEU A 89 0.84 2.01 -14.80
C LEU A 89 1.34 2.88 -13.64
N THR A 90 0.56 3.86 -13.22
CA THR A 90 0.97 4.81 -12.17
C THR A 90 1.21 4.12 -10.84
N SER A 91 0.29 3.30 -10.39
CA SER A 91 0.43 2.57 -9.10
C SER A 91 1.58 1.57 -9.13
N LEU A 92 1.85 0.94 -10.29
CA LEU A 92 3.02 0.09 -10.47
C LEU A 92 4.32 0.89 -10.35
N GLN A 93 4.41 2.05 -11.01
CA GLN A 93 5.57 2.95 -10.92
C GLN A 93 5.81 3.42 -9.48
N VAL A 94 4.75 3.77 -8.75
CA VAL A 94 4.84 4.17 -7.33
C VAL A 94 5.39 3.04 -6.47
N ASP A 95 4.87 1.81 -6.61
CA ASP A 95 5.32 0.68 -5.80
C ASP A 95 6.75 0.22 -6.19
N CYS A 96 7.12 0.28 -7.46
CA CYS A 96 8.50 0.02 -7.92
C CYS A 96 9.48 1.05 -7.34
N ASN A 97 9.11 2.32 -7.33
CA ASN A 97 9.95 3.37 -6.74
C ASN A 97 10.10 3.17 -5.22
N ARG A 98 9.01 2.93 -4.50
CA ARG A 98 9.04 2.72 -3.04
C ARG A 98 9.87 1.52 -2.61
N LYS A 99 9.78 0.42 -3.37
CA LYS A 99 10.40 -0.84 -2.98
C LYS A 99 11.84 -0.99 -3.49
N TYR A 100 12.11 -0.47 -4.68
CA TYR A 100 13.37 -0.70 -5.39
C TYR A 100 14.10 0.58 -5.81
N GLY A 101 13.50 1.76 -5.64
CA GLY A 101 14.07 3.04 -6.08
C GLY A 101 14.03 3.24 -7.60
N TYR A 102 13.24 2.45 -8.34
CA TYR A 102 13.16 2.57 -9.79
C TYR A 102 12.45 3.86 -10.20
N SER A 103 12.95 4.52 -11.25
CA SER A 103 12.27 5.67 -11.84
C SER A 103 11.00 5.24 -12.57
N ALA A 104 10.10 6.20 -12.82
CA ALA A 104 8.89 5.96 -13.60
C ALA A 104 9.23 5.47 -15.03
N GLU A 105 10.25 6.04 -15.65
CA GLU A 105 10.73 5.64 -16.98
C GLU A 105 11.30 4.22 -16.97
N MET A 106 12.18 3.90 -16.02
CA MET A 106 12.73 2.55 -15.87
C MET A 106 11.64 1.50 -15.69
N THR A 107 10.62 1.80 -14.85
CA THR A 107 9.48 0.91 -14.65
C THR A 107 8.68 0.72 -15.93
N LEU A 108 8.41 1.81 -16.66
CA LEU A 108 7.67 1.75 -17.93
C LEU A 108 8.41 0.91 -18.97
N ASN A 109 9.73 1.12 -19.14
CA ASN A 109 10.53 0.37 -20.09
C ASN A 109 10.59 -1.12 -19.73
N THR A 110 10.67 -1.42 -18.44
CA THR A 110 10.67 -2.81 -17.93
C THR A 110 9.35 -3.51 -18.17
N ILE A 111 8.22 -2.87 -17.83
CA ILE A 111 6.90 -3.48 -18.06
C ILE A 111 6.57 -3.60 -19.55
N GLN A 112 7.05 -2.68 -20.37
CA GLN A 112 6.95 -2.76 -21.82
C GLN A 112 7.68 -4.00 -22.36
N SER A 113 8.91 -4.27 -21.89
CA SER A 113 9.65 -5.50 -22.22
C SER A 113 8.88 -6.77 -21.81
N LEU A 114 8.31 -6.80 -20.59
CA LEU A 114 7.52 -7.94 -20.13
C LEU A 114 6.26 -8.15 -20.99
N TYR A 115 5.61 -7.08 -21.42
CA TYR A 115 4.45 -7.13 -22.33
C TYR A 115 4.84 -7.68 -23.71
N GLU A 116 5.91 -7.19 -24.32
CA GLU A 116 6.41 -7.64 -25.63
C GLU A 116 6.80 -9.13 -25.61
N ARG A 117 7.27 -9.61 -24.47
CA ARG A 117 7.53 -11.03 -24.20
C ARG A 117 6.26 -11.83 -23.84
N LYS A 118 5.10 -11.20 -23.88
CA LYS A 118 3.79 -11.80 -23.58
C LYS A 118 3.67 -12.35 -22.15
N LEU A 119 4.42 -11.82 -21.21
CA LEU A 119 4.43 -12.23 -19.80
C LEU A 119 3.40 -11.48 -18.97
N THR A 120 3.07 -10.24 -19.37
CA THR A 120 2.05 -9.39 -18.76
C THR A 120 1.13 -8.80 -19.81
N THR A 121 0.01 -8.25 -19.39
CA THR A 121 -0.92 -7.51 -20.25
C THR A 121 -0.40 -6.11 -20.54
N TYR A 122 -1.11 -5.35 -21.40
CA TYR A 122 -0.70 -4.04 -21.90
C TYR A 122 -0.44 -3.06 -20.76
N PRO A 123 0.72 -2.36 -20.74
CA PRO A 123 1.16 -1.62 -19.56
C PRO A 123 0.62 -0.18 -19.46
N ARG A 124 0.26 0.45 -20.59
CA ARG A 124 -0.18 1.86 -20.60
C ARG A 124 -1.68 1.96 -20.33
N VAL A 125 -2.08 1.62 -19.12
CA VAL A 125 -3.47 1.59 -18.69
C VAL A 125 -3.66 2.48 -17.46
N ASP A 126 -4.85 3.04 -17.33
CA ASP A 126 -5.29 3.93 -16.26
C ASP A 126 -6.36 3.30 -15.34
N THR A 127 -6.71 2.02 -15.61
CA THR A 127 -7.67 1.27 -14.80
C THR A 127 -7.00 0.19 -13.97
N GLN A 128 -7.56 -0.08 -12.80
CA GLN A 128 -7.15 -1.12 -11.85
C GLN A 128 -8.15 -2.29 -11.83
N TYR A 129 -9.06 -2.35 -12.81
CA TYR A 129 -10.14 -3.33 -12.91
C TYR A 129 -9.93 -4.28 -14.08
N LEU A 130 -10.54 -5.46 -13.95
CA LEU A 130 -10.70 -6.43 -15.03
C LEU A 130 -12.14 -6.39 -15.53
N SER A 131 -12.33 -6.62 -16.82
CA SER A 131 -13.64 -6.91 -17.38
C SER A 131 -14.09 -8.34 -17.02
N ASP A 132 -15.39 -8.57 -17.02
CA ASP A 132 -15.97 -9.84 -16.59
C ASP A 132 -15.54 -11.05 -17.45
N ASP A 133 -15.21 -10.84 -18.71
CA ASP A 133 -14.71 -11.86 -19.66
C ASP A 133 -13.30 -12.38 -19.32
N ILE A 134 -12.55 -11.66 -18.47
CA ILE A 134 -11.24 -12.10 -17.99
C ILE A 134 -11.37 -13.15 -16.88
N TYR A 135 -12.46 -13.12 -16.09
CA TYR A 135 -12.62 -14.04 -14.97
C TYR A 135 -12.46 -15.53 -15.33
N PRO A 136 -13.05 -16.05 -16.43
CA PRO A 136 -12.85 -17.46 -16.81
C PRO A 136 -11.40 -17.84 -17.15
N LYS A 137 -10.56 -16.85 -17.47
CA LYS A 137 -9.14 -17.06 -17.82
C LYS A 137 -8.22 -17.06 -16.57
N CYS A 138 -8.69 -16.52 -15.44
CA CYS A 138 -7.90 -16.42 -14.23
C CYS A 138 -7.38 -17.77 -13.69
N PRO A 139 -8.12 -18.87 -13.70
CA PRO A 139 -7.58 -20.17 -13.28
C PRO A 139 -6.37 -20.63 -14.10
N GLN A 140 -6.38 -20.39 -15.43
CA GLN A 140 -5.23 -20.70 -16.28
C GLN A 140 -4.02 -19.82 -15.93
N THR A 141 -4.23 -18.52 -15.70
CA THR A 141 -3.19 -17.60 -15.25
C THR A 141 -2.59 -18.06 -13.91
N MET A 142 -3.43 -18.48 -12.96
CA MET A 142 -2.98 -19.02 -11.68
C MET A 142 -2.15 -20.29 -11.85
N ASN A 143 -2.53 -21.20 -12.74
CA ASN A 143 -1.75 -22.40 -13.03
C ASN A 143 -0.36 -22.05 -13.60
N GLY A 144 -0.26 -21.07 -14.48
CA GLY A 144 1.03 -20.60 -14.98
C GLY A 144 1.91 -19.99 -13.88
N LEU A 145 1.32 -19.25 -12.95
CA LEU A 145 2.03 -18.73 -11.78
C LEU A 145 2.48 -19.86 -10.85
N PHE A 146 1.67 -20.87 -10.62
CA PHE A 146 2.04 -22.07 -9.86
C PHE A 146 3.26 -22.77 -10.44
N GLN A 147 3.39 -22.80 -11.77
CA GLN A 147 4.53 -23.42 -12.47
C GLN A 147 5.74 -22.51 -12.61
N THR A 148 5.59 -21.22 -12.36
CA THR A 148 6.69 -20.24 -12.49
C THR A 148 7.85 -20.58 -11.57
N THR A 149 9.06 -20.63 -12.13
CA THR A 149 10.29 -20.99 -11.42
C THR A 149 11.35 -19.90 -11.62
N PHE A 150 11.94 -19.44 -10.51
CA PHE A 150 13.12 -18.57 -10.52
C PHE A 150 14.24 -19.23 -9.71
N ALA A 151 15.40 -19.42 -10.33
CA ALA A 151 16.55 -20.08 -9.71
C ALA A 151 16.20 -21.40 -9.00
N GLY A 152 15.37 -22.25 -9.63
CA GLY A 152 14.94 -23.54 -9.09
C GLY A 152 13.85 -23.47 -8.02
N LYS A 153 13.39 -22.27 -7.61
CA LYS A 153 12.33 -22.08 -6.63
C LYS A 153 11.02 -21.69 -7.30
N ARG A 154 9.90 -22.12 -6.76
CA ARG A 154 8.54 -21.76 -7.20
C ARG A 154 7.93 -20.72 -6.24
N PRO A 155 8.19 -19.43 -6.43
CA PRO A 155 7.88 -18.39 -5.44
C PRO A 155 6.38 -18.16 -5.21
N TYR A 156 5.53 -18.63 -6.13
CA TYR A 156 4.08 -18.45 -6.07
C TYR A 156 3.31 -19.73 -5.77
N ALA A 157 3.99 -20.90 -5.76
CA ALA A 157 3.31 -22.19 -5.68
C ALA A 157 2.45 -22.34 -4.42
N GLU A 158 2.98 -22.03 -3.24
CA GLU A 158 2.23 -22.13 -2.00
C GLU A 158 1.08 -21.11 -1.93
N LEU A 159 1.29 -19.90 -2.46
CA LEU A 159 0.25 -18.89 -2.52
C LEU A 159 -0.92 -19.35 -3.40
N VAL A 160 -0.63 -19.87 -4.58
CA VAL A 160 -1.67 -20.37 -5.49
C VAL A 160 -2.34 -21.63 -4.94
N LYS A 161 -1.58 -22.54 -4.34
CA LYS A 161 -2.10 -23.78 -3.72
C LYS A 161 -3.12 -23.46 -2.61
N THR A 162 -2.88 -22.43 -1.80
CA THR A 162 -3.80 -22.01 -0.74
C THR A 162 -5.16 -21.55 -1.31
N LEU A 163 -5.21 -21.04 -2.56
CA LEU A 163 -6.45 -20.69 -3.26
C LEU A 163 -7.12 -21.92 -3.91
N GLY A 164 -6.41 -23.04 -4.03
CA GLY A 164 -6.87 -24.22 -4.74
C GLY A 164 -8.07 -24.92 -4.11
N GLY A 165 -8.83 -25.64 -4.94
CA GLY A 165 -9.97 -26.47 -4.51
C GLY A 165 -11.31 -25.72 -4.39
N LYS A 166 -11.33 -24.40 -4.61
CA LYS A 166 -12.56 -23.57 -4.65
C LYS A 166 -12.53 -22.65 -5.87
N PRO A 167 -13.69 -22.26 -6.41
CA PRO A 167 -13.73 -21.20 -7.42
C PRO A 167 -13.05 -19.93 -6.88
N LEU A 168 -12.28 -19.26 -7.74
CA LEU A 168 -11.65 -17.98 -7.38
C LEU A 168 -12.71 -16.95 -7.00
N LEU A 169 -12.43 -16.15 -5.98
CA LEU A 169 -13.36 -15.11 -5.53
C LEU A 169 -13.57 -14.06 -6.63
N LYS A 170 -14.80 -13.96 -7.15
CA LYS A 170 -15.18 -12.89 -8.08
C LYS A 170 -15.70 -11.68 -7.31
N SER A 171 -14.82 -10.72 -7.05
CA SER A 171 -15.15 -9.49 -6.34
C SER A 171 -15.42 -8.35 -7.32
N LYS A 172 -16.45 -7.53 -7.07
CA LYS A 172 -16.70 -6.27 -7.82
C LYS A 172 -15.56 -5.25 -7.67
N ARG A 173 -14.71 -5.42 -6.67
CA ARG A 173 -13.50 -4.62 -6.50
C ARG A 173 -12.43 -4.94 -7.56
N VAL A 174 -12.46 -6.12 -8.14
CA VAL A 174 -11.52 -6.59 -9.16
C VAL A 174 -12.19 -6.60 -10.53
N PHE A 175 -13.44 -7.10 -10.62
CA PHE A 175 -14.18 -7.28 -11.86
C PHE A 175 -15.31 -6.25 -11.94
N ASP A 176 -15.11 -5.26 -12.78
CA ASP A 176 -16.10 -4.21 -13.07
C ASP A 176 -15.89 -3.72 -14.51
N SER A 177 -16.64 -4.31 -15.44
CA SER A 177 -16.54 -3.99 -16.88
C SER A 177 -16.86 -2.53 -17.18
N SER A 178 -17.64 -1.83 -16.34
CA SER A 178 -17.97 -0.42 -16.53
C SER A 178 -16.77 0.52 -16.31
N LYS A 179 -15.71 0.02 -15.66
CA LYS A 179 -14.46 0.75 -15.35
C LYS A 179 -13.30 0.33 -16.24
N VAL A 180 -13.57 -0.45 -17.26
CA VAL A 180 -12.60 -0.88 -18.27
C VAL A 180 -13.03 -0.31 -19.61
N THR A 181 -12.15 0.45 -20.25
CA THR A 181 -12.37 1.02 -21.59
C THR A 181 -11.70 0.13 -22.63
N ASP A 182 -10.54 0.51 -23.14
CA ASP A 182 -9.81 -0.23 -24.18
C ASP A 182 -8.98 -1.38 -23.63
N HIS A 183 -8.42 -1.18 -22.44
CA HIS A 183 -7.55 -2.15 -21.78
C HIS A 183 -7.90 -2.26 -20.30
N HIS A 184 -7.75 -3.48 -19.74
CA HIS A 184 -7.91 -3.74 -18.32
C HIS A 184 -6.59 -3.57 -17.55
N ALA A 185 -6.63 -3.70 -16.23
CA ALA A 185 -5.47 -3.64 -15.35
C ALA A 185 -4.30 -4.56 -15.78
N ILE A 186 -3.10 -4.23 -15.34
CA ILE A 186 -1.90 -5.01 -15.61
C ILE A 186 -1.92 -6.30 -14.78
N ILE A 187 -1.93 -7.44 -15.45
CA ILE A 187 -1.89 -8.77 -14.84
C ILE A 187 -0.91 -9.70 -15.57
N PRO A 188 -0.45 -10.79 -14.94
CA PRO A 188 0.29 -11.85 -15.64
C PRO A 188 -0.60 -12.53 -16.69
N THR A 189 0.01 -13.04 -17.75
CA THR A 189 -0.71 -13.81 -18.79
C THR A 189 -0.84 -15.30 -18.43
N GLY A 190 -0.07 -15.77 -17.46
CA GLY A 190 0.04 -17.19 -17.13
C GLY A 190 1.13 -17.94 -17.90
N ILE A 191 1.88 -17.27 -18.77
CA ILE A 191 3.09 -17.85 -19.38
C ILE A 191 4.22 -17.79 -18.33
N PRO A 192 4.82 -18.93 -17.94
CA PRO A 192 5.94 -18.93 -17.01
C PRO A 192 7.15 -18.18 -17.60
N PRO A 193 7.66 -17.15 -16.94
CA PRO A 193 8.76 -16.36 -17.45
C PRO A 193 10.09 -17.13 -17.39
N GLN A 194 10.96 -16.89 -18.37
CA GLN A 194 12.31 -17.43 -18.45
C GLN A 194 13.32 -16.32 -18.77
N GLY A 195 14.53 -16.41 -18.23
CA GLY A 195 15.62 -15.50 -18.58
C GLY A 195 15.30 -14.03 -18.24
N LEU A 196 14.63 -13.77 -17.12
CA LEU A 196 14.39 -12.41 -16.63
C LEU A 196 15.66 -11.84 -16.01
N THR A 197 15.93 -10.57 -16.31
CA THR A 197 16.87 -9.77 -15.52
C THR A 197 16.31 -9.57 -14.11
N ASP A 198 17.14 -9.16 -13.16
CA ASP A 198 16.71 -8.88 -11.79
C ASP A 198 15.63 -7.78 -11.73
N VAL A 199 15.76 -6.76 -12.59
CA VAL A 199 14.79 -5.68 -12.68
C VAL A 199 13.44 -6.19 -13.21
N GLU A 200 13.46 -6.95 -14.30
CA GLU A 200 12.24 -7.57 -14.86
C GLU A 200 11.58 -8.52 -13.87
N ARG A 201 12.37 -9.34 -13.17
CA ARG A 201 11.86 -10.23 -12.13
C ARG A 201 11.19 -9.49 -10.99
N ASN A 202 11.79 -8.40 -10.53
CA ASN A 202 11.23 -7.57 -9.45
C ASN A 202 9.89 -6.94 -9.85
N VAL A 203 9.79 -6.40 -11.06
CA VAL A 203 8.53 -5.82 -11.57
C VAL A 203 7.47 -6.91 -11.77
N TYR A 204 7.86 -8.04 -12.37
CA TYR A 204 6.96 -9.18 -12.54
C TYR A 204 6.45 -9.74 -11.20
N ASP A 205 7.31 -9.84 -10.19
CA ASP A 205 6.95 -10.32 -8.85
C ASP A 205 5.89 -9.43 -8.19
N LEU A 206 5.99 -8.12 -8.32
CA LEU A 206 4.97 -7.19 -7.83
C LEU A 206 3.61 -7.45 -8.48
N ILE A 207 3.59 -7.62 -9.81
CA ILE A 207 2.37 -7.84 -10.58
C ILE A 207 1.75 -9.21 -10.22
N ALA A 208 2.57 -10.27 -10.18
CA ALA A 208 2.12 -11.61 -9.87
C ALA A 208 1.53 -11.71 -8.46
N ARG A 209 2.22 -11.19 -7.46
CA ARG A 209 1.72 -11.18 -6.07
C ARG A 209 0.46 -10.33 -5.91
N ARG A 210 0.38 -9.18 -6.58
CA ARG A 210 -0.80 -8.33 -6.57
C ARG A 210 -2.02 -9.06 -7.17
N PHE A 211 -1.82 -9.77 -8.27
CA PHE A 211 -2.85 -10.57 -8.93
C PHE A 211 -3.32 -11.73 -8.03
N ILE A 212 -2.41 -12.49 -7.44
CA ILE A 212 -2.76 -13.59 -6.53
C ILE A 212 -3.53 -13.05 -5.31
N ALA A 213 -3.03 -11.98 -4.68
CA ALA A 213 -3.64 -11.37 -3.50
C ALA A 213 -5.08 -10.90 -3.74
N ALA A 214 -5.42 -10.50 -4.97
CA ALA A 214 -6.77 -10.03 -5.33
C ALA A 214 -7.86 -11.12 -5.16
N PHE A 215 -7.49 -12.39 -5.10
CA PHE A 215 -8.38 -13.54 -4.90
C PHE A 215 -8.38 -14.09 -3.47
N TYR A 216 -7.56 -13.53 -2.60
CA TYR A 216 -7.55 -13.88 -1.19
C TYR A 216 -8.68 -13.17 -0.42
N PRO A 217 -9.12 -13.75 0.71
CA PRO A 217 -10.04 -13.07 1.59
C PRO A 217 -9.40 -11.85 2.24
N ASP A 218 -10.24 -11.00 2.82
CA ASP A 218 -9.80 -9.85 3.60
C ASP A 218 -8.92 -10.27 4.78
N CYS A 219 -7.92 -9.46 5.08
CA CYS A 219 -7.21 -9.55 6.34
C CYS A 219 -8.12 -9.10 7.48
N LYS A 220 -8.26 -9.94 8.51
CA LYS A 220 -9.05 -9.61 9.70
C LYS A 220 -8.13 -9.18 10.83
N PHE A 221 -8.49 -8.11 11.50
CA PHE A 221 -7.73 -7.59 12.61
C PHE A 221 -8.62 -7.12 13.76
N ALA A 222 -8.05 -6.95 14.93
CA ALA A 222 -8.66 -6.25 16.05
C ALA A 222 -7.76 -5.07 16.45
N THR A 223 -8.37 -3.91 16.70
CA THR A 223 -7.69 -2.76 17.28
C THR A 223 -8.17 -2.64 18.74
N THR A 224 -7.22 -2.70 19.67
CA THR A 224 -7.48 -2.42 21.08
C THR A 224 -7.02 -1.00 21.36
N THR A 225 -7.93 -0.18 21.85
CA THR A 225 -7.64 1.18 22.30
C THR A 225 -7.82 1.23 23.81
N VAL A 226 -6.82 1.71 24.51
CA VAL A 226 -6.83 1.91 25.95
C VAL A 226 -6.75 3.40 26.21
N LEU A 227 -7.71 3.90 27.00
CA LEU A 227 -7.72 5.25 27.54
C LEU A 227 -7.37 5.18 29.02
N GLY A 228 -6.62 6.16 29.46
CA GLY A 228 -6.32 6.36 30.87
C GLY A 228 -6.21 7.85 31.17
N GLU A 229 -6.14 8.20 32.43
CA GLU A 229 -6.01 9.60 32.85
C GLU A 229 -5.04 9.78 34.00
N VAL A 230 -4.46 10.95 34.05
CA VAL A 230 -3.74 11.50 35.19
C VAL A 230 -4.29 12.89 35.43
N ASP A 231 -4.91 13.12 36.60
CA ASP A 231 -5.47 14.43 36.98
C ASP A 231 -6.31 15.09 35.87
N LYS A 232 -7.29 14.37 35.31
CA LYS A 232 -8.20 14.79 34.25
C LYS A 232 -7.54 15.02 32.87
N ILE A 233 -6.25 14.78 32.72
CA ILE A 233 -5.60 14.75 31.40
C ILE A 233 -5.72 13.33 30.87
N GLU A 234 -6.42 13.18 29.74
CA GLU A 234 -6.64 11.90 29.09
C GLU A 234 -5.44 11.50 28.21
N PHE A 235 -5.09 10.23 28.30
CA PHE A 235 -4.05 9.58 27.51
C PHE A 235 -4.60 8.39 26.76
N LYS A 236 -3.97 8.07 25.64
CA LYS A 236 -4.39 7.00 24.76
C LYS A 236 -3.21 6.18 24.26
N VAL A 237 -3.42 4.87 24.14
CA VAL A 237 -2.60 3.97 23.33
C VAL A 237 -3.50 3.06 22.50
N SER A 238 -3.05 2.67 21.31
CA SER A 238 -3.76 1.72 20.46
C SER A 238 -2.80 0.69 19.91
N GLY A 239 -3.22 -0.57 19.94
CA GLY A 239 -2.51 -1.69 19.34
C GLY A 239 -3.38 -2.41 18.31
N LYS A 240 -2.76 -2.96 17.26
CA LYS A 240 -3.43 -3.73 16.21
C LYS A 240 -2.92 -5.17 16.24
N GLU A 241 -3.83 -6.12 16.36
CA GLU A 241 -3.60 -7.56 16.33
C GLU A 241 -4.17 -8.14 15.03
N ILE A 242 -3.38 -8.90 14.28
CA ILE A 242 -3.85 -9.61 13.09
C ILE A 242 -4.48 -10.93 13.55
N LEU A 243 -5.77 -11.09 13.28
CA LEU A 243 -6.54 -12.30 13.62
C LEU A 243 -6.51 -13.35 12.50
N ASP A 244 -6.55 -12.87 11.25
CA ASP A 244 -6.44 -13.71 10.05
C ASP A 244 -5.66 -12.89 9.00
N LYS A 245 -4.57 -13.44 8.50
CA LYS A 245 -3.72 -12.73 7.54
C LYS A 245 -4.43 -12.43 6.22
N GLY A 246 -5.36 -13.31 5.78
CA GLY A 246 -6.01 -13.16 4.49
C GLY A 246 -4.97 -12.97 3.38
N TRP A 247 -5.09 -11.90 2.60
CA TRP A 247 -4.18 -11.55 1.51
C TRP A 247 -2.75 -11.14 1.93
N ARG A 248 -2.50 -10.96 3.21
CA ARG A 248 -1.17 -10.62 3.77
C ARG A 248 -0.27 -11.82 4.05
N VAL A 249 -0.58 -12.99 3.48
CA VAL A 249 0.23 -14.22 3.58
C VAL A 249 1.56 -14.12 2.85
#